data_ce377fc641be692e5aed92310db559d3
#
_entry.id   ce377fc641be692e5aed92310db559d3
#
_cell.length_a   1.000
_cell.length_b   1.000
_cell.length_c   1.000
_cell.angle_alpha   90.00
_cell.angle_beta   90.00
_cell.angle_gamma   90.00
#
_symmetry.space_group_name_H-M   'P 1'
#
loop_
_entity.id
_entity.type
_entity.pdbx_description
1 polymer ?
#
loop_
_entity_poly.entity_id
_entity_poly.type
_entity_poly.pdbx_seq_one_letter_code
_entity_poly.pdbx_strand_id
1 'polypeptide(L)'
;MKTIITRTLITGALLLATSAFAADSQPSPQPAPDKLSAVREQIAAKNWSGAIDELKRLNDSGDADWNNLMGYSLRKAPAPDFAGAEKFYNEALRIDPRHRGALEYSGELYLQTGDLARAEQRLAALDKACRFGCSEYSDLKKAIAQYKASGSTSSSGY
;
A
#
# COMPACT_ATOMS: atom_id res chain seq x y z
N MET A 1 37.09 -54.79 77.29
CA MET A 1 35.81 -54.52 76.60
C MET A 1 35.98 -53.23 75.84
N LYS A 2 36.16 -53.30 74.52
CA LYS A 2 36.46 -52.16 73.68
C LYS A 2 35.19 -51.91 72.82
N THR A 3 34.54 -50.79 73.04
CA THR A 3 33.36 -50.40 72.30
C THR A 3 33.78 -49.61 71.02
N ILE A 4 33.49 -50.16 69.89
CA ILE A 4 33.69 -49.52 68.58
C ILE A 4 32.52 -48.68 68.22
N ILE A 5 32.70 -47.35 68.10
CA ILE A 5 31.71 -46.40 67.63
C ILE A 5 31.87 -46.23 66.14
N THR A 6 30.93 -46.76 65.38
CA THR A 6 30.93 -46.59 63.92
C THR A 6 30.21 -45.23 63.59
N ARG A 7 30.97 -44.29 62.99
CA ARG A 7 30.48 -43.03 62.47
C ARG A 7 29.94 -43.25 61.07
N THR A 8 28.69 -43.15 60.92
CA THR A 8 28.00 -43.13 59.59
C THR A 8 28.06 -41.71 59.02
N LEU A 9 28.77 -41.54 57.94
CA LEU A 9 28.79 -40.30 57.13
C LEU A 9 27.51 -40.30 56.21
N ILE A 10 26.62 -39.38 56.44
CA ILE A 10 25.48 -39.13 55.54
C ILE A 10 25.92 -38.07 54.55
N THR A 11 26.22 -38.47 53.30
CA THR A 11 26.48 -37.59 52.18
C THR A 11 25.11 -37.13 51.64
N GLY A 12 24.74 -35.87 51.91
CA GLY A 12 23.58 -35.24 51.32
C GLY A 12 23.89 -34.79 49.88
N ALA A 13 23.24 -35.44 48.93
CA ALA A 13 23.27 -35.01 47.54
C ALA A 13 22.23 -33.85 47.36
N LEU A 14 22.77 -32.66 47.14
CA LEU A 14 21.99 -31.48 46.81
C LEU A 14 21.63 -31.51 45.31
N LEU A 15 20.39 -31.89 44.98
CA LEU A 15 19.82 -31.83 43.62
C LEU A 15 19.46 -30.38 43.30
N LEU A 16 20.29 -29.73 42.50
CA LEU A 16 19.98 -28.44 41.86
C LEU A 16 18.99 -28.69 40.71
N ALA A 17 17.72 -28.40 40.94
CA ALA A 17 16.70 -28.37 39.90
C ALA A 17 16.91 -27.09 39.06
N THR A 18 17.53 -27.22 37.89
CA THR A 18 17.57 -26.14 36.88
C THR A 18 16.23 -26.08 36.20
N SER A 19 15.40 -25.09 36.58
CA SER A 19 14.19 -24.73 35.84
C SER A 19 14.60 -24.12 34.49
N ALA A 20 14.50 -24.90 33.43
CA ALA A 20 14.61 -24.40 32.07
C ALA A 20 13.34 -23.57 31.81
N PHE A 21 13.44 -22.23 31.83
CA PHE A 21 12.44 -21.34 31.25
C PHE A 21 12.47 -21.56 29.72
N ALA A 22 11.59 -22.41 29.24
CA ALA A 22 11.23 -22.41 27.83
C ALA A 22 10.58 -21.03 27.54
N ALA A 23 11.35 -20.13 26.93
CA ALA A 23 10.79 -18.92 26.37
C ALA A 23 9.79 -19.37 25.28
N ASP A 24 8.51 -19.28 25.60
CA ASP A 24 7.42 -19.48 24.67
C ASP A 24 7.49 -18.33 23.66
N SER A 25 8.21 -18.58 22.54
CA SER A 25 8.29 -17.67 21.43
C SER A 25 6.94 -17.72 20.71
N GLN A 26 5.98 -16.93 21.19
CA GLN A 26 4.76 -16.69 20.44
C GLN A 26 5.16 -16.19 19.06
N PRO A 27 4.71 -16.83 17.96
CA PRO A 27 4.95 -16.32 16.61
C PRO A 27 4.35 -14.92 16.54
N SER A 28 5.15 -13.95 16.09
CA SER A 28 4.66 -12.59 15.83
C SER A 28 3.41 -12.65 14.95
N PRO A 29 2.37 -11.86 15.23
CA PRO A 29 1.19 -11.82 14.38
C PRO A 29 1.62 -11.59 12.93
N GLN A 30 1.37 -12.56 12.08
CA GLN A 30 1.65 -12.42 10.64
C GLN A 30 0.75 -11.32 10.10
N PRO A 31 1.27 -10.32 9.35
CA PRO A 31 0.42 -9.30 8.74
C PRO A 31 -0.69 -9.98 7.94
N ALA A 32 -1.91 -9.45 8.06
CA ALA A 32 -3.02 -9.96 7.26
C ALA A 32 -2.63 -9.90 5.77
N PRO A 33 -2.99 -10.93 4.98
CA PRO A 33 -2.70 -10.93 3.55
C PRO A 33 -3.25 -9.65 2.89
N ASP A 34 -2.45 -9.01 2.03
CA ASP A 34 -2.93 -7.86 1.25
C ASP A 34 -4.04 -8.33 0.31
N LYS A 35 -5.28 -7.94 0.61
CA LYS A 35 -6.48 -8.30 -0.17
C LYS A 35 -6.42 -7.82 -1.63
N LEU A 36 -5.57 -6.82 -1.92
CA LEU A 36 -5.39 -6.24 -3.24
C LEU A 36 -4.15 -6.78 -3.97
N SER A 37 -3.45 -7.78 -3.41
CA SER A 37 -2.23 -8.35 -4.03
C SER A 37 -2.49 -8.87 -5.43
N ALA A 38 -3.55 -9.67 -5.63
CA ALA A 38 -3.91 -10.19 -6.95
C ALA A 38 -4.24 -9.08 -7.96
N VAL A 39 -4.88 -7.99 -7.51
CA VAL A 39 -5.12 -6.81 -8.35
C VAL A 39 -3.80 -6.16 -8.77
N ARG A 40 -2.87 -5.98 -7.84
CA ARG A 40 -1.55 -5.38 -8.11
C ARG A 40 -0.73 -6.24 -9.08
N GLU A 41 -0.84 -7.57 -9.00
CA GLU A 41 -0.21 -8.50 -9.96
C GLU A 41 -0.78 -8.33 -11.37
N GLN A 42 -2.10 -8.23 -11.52
CA GLN A 42 -2.74 -7.97 -12.82
C GLN A 42 -2.30 -6.61 -13.40
N ILE A 43 -2.22 -5.57 -12.56
CA ILE A 43 -1.73 -4.25 -12.95
C ILE A 43 -0.27 -4.31 -13.39
N ALA A 44 0.60 -4.99 -12.65
CA ALA A 44 2.01 -5.16 -13.01
C ALA A 44 2.19 -5.89 -14.35
N ALA A 45 1.31 -6.87 -14.64
CA ALA A 45 1.23 -7.57 -15.91
C ALA A 45 0.54 -6.74 -17.02
N LYS A 46 0.08 -5.51 -16.73
CA LYS A 46 -0.73 -4.67 -17.64
C LYS A 46 -2.02 -5.35 -18.12
N ASN A 47 -2.50 -6.33 -17.37
CA ASN A 47 -3.79 -7.00 -17.61
C ASN A 47 -4.92 -6.19 -16.95
N TRP A 48 -5.29 -5.08 -17.60
CA TRP A 48 -6.25 -4.12 -17.06
C TRP A 48 -7.64 -4.72 -16.87
N SER A 49 -8.09 -5.58 -17.80
CA SER A 49 -9.37 -6.29 -17.67
C SER A 49 -9.35 -7.23 -16.46
N GLY A 50 -8.29 -8.01 -16.29
CA GLY A 50 -8.12 -8.89 -15.14
C GLY A 50 -8.11 -8.12 -13.81
N ALA A 51 -7.44 -6.96 -13.76
CA ALA A 51 -7.44 -6.11 -12.58
C ALA A 51 -8.85 -5.59 -12.25
N ILE A 52 -9.59 -5.13 -13.26
CA ILE A 52 -10.98 -4.65 -13.10
C ILE A 52 -11.91 -5.77 -12.62
N ASP A 53 -11.79 -6.97 -13.19
CA ASP A 53 -12.62 -8.12 -12.82
C ASP A 53 -12.33 -8.58 -11.38
N GLU A 54 -11.06 -8.59 -10.98
CA GLU A 54 -10.66 -8.92 -9.61
C GLU A 54 -11.17 -7.86 -8.61
N LEU A 55 -11.08 -6.58 -8.94
CA LEU A 55 -11.64 -5.50 -8.12
C LEU A 55 -13.16 -5.64 -7.98
N LYS A 56 -13.88 -5.94 -9.06
CA LYS A 56 -15.33 -6.19 -9.01
C LYS A 56 -15.67 -7.39 -8.13
N ARG A 57 -14.86 -8.47 -8.19
CA ARG A 57 -15.04 -9.66 -7.35
C ARG A 57 -14.86 -9.34 -5.87
N LEU A 58 -13.87 -8.51 -5.51
CA LEU A 58 -13.64 -8.06 -4.14
C LEU A 58 -14.77 -7.17 -3.62
N ASN A 59 -15.36 -6.35 -4.48
CA ASN A 59 -16.49 -5.46 -4.21
C ASN A 59 -16.33 -4.60 -2.93
N ASP A 60 -15.14 -4.03 -2.74
CA ASP A 60 -14.78 -3.28 -1.54
C ASP A 60 -14.76 -1.76 -1.78
N SER A 61 -15.88 -1.23 -2.23
CA SER A 61 -16.02 0.19 -2.59
C SER A 61 -15.81 1.16 -1.41
N GLY A 62 -15.78 0.68 -0.18
CA GLY A 62 -15.47 1.47 1.01
C GLY A 62 -13.98 1.66 1.26
N ASP A 63 -13.11 1.01 0.50
CA ASP A 63 -11.66 1.10 0.65
C ASP A 63 -11.06 2.10 -0.36
N ALA A 64 -10.20 3.01 0.12
CA ALA A 64 -9.59 4.03 -0.73
C ALA A 64 -8.61 3.45 -1.76
N ASP A 65 -7.80 2.45 -1.36
CA ASP A 65 -6.88 1.77 -2.27
C ASP A 65 -7.64 1.02 -3.37
N TRP A 66 -8.75 0.35 -3.03
CA TRP A 66 -9.60 -0.34 -4.01
C TRP A 66 -10.13 0.65 -5.06
N ASN A 67 -10.67 1.79 -4.62
CA ASN A 67 -11.15 2.83 -5.53
C ASN A 67 -10.02 3.42 -6.38
N ASN A 68 -8.87 3.70 -5.79
CA ASN A 68 -7.69 4.18 -6.51
C ASN A 68 -7.26 3.19 -7.62
N LEU A 69 -7.17 1.89 -7.30
CA LEU A 69 -6.76 0.87 -8.28
C LEU A 69 -7.82 0.66 -9.37
N MET A 70 -9.12 0.80 -9.05
CA MET A 70 -10.19 0.77 -10.05
C MET A 70 -10.05 1.95 -11.02
N GLY A 71 -9.90 3.17 -10.51
CA GLY A 71 -9.66 4.36 -11.33
C GLY A 71 -8.41 4.22 -12.21
N TYR A 72 -7.31 3.71 -11.63
CA TYR A 72 -6.08 3.48 -12.37
C TYR A 72 -6.27 2.47 -13.52
N SER A 73 -6.93 1.34 -13.25
CA SER A 73 -7.16 0.30 -14.24
C SER A 73 -8.05 0.77 -15.40
N LEU A 74 -9.12 1.53 -15.09
CA LEU A 74 -9.99 2.14 -16.10
C LEU A 74 -9.24 3.16 -16.97
N ARG A 75 -8.39 3.99 -16.37
CA ARG A 75 -7.60 5.00 -17.09
C ARG A 75 -6.55 4.37 -18.00
N LYS A 76 -5.94 3.24 -17.57
CA LYS A 76 -4.83 2.58 -18.30
C LYS A 76 -5.30 1.53 -19.28
N ALA A 77 -6.57 1.18 -19.31
CA ALA A 77 -7.14 0.21 -20.25
C ALA A 77 -6.91 0.64 -21.71
N PRO A 78 -6.85 -0.30 -22.68
CA PRO A 78 -6.70 0.02 -24.11
C PRO A 78 -7.81 0.94 -24.67
N ALA A 79 -9.02 0.85 -24.10
CA ALA A 79 -10.11 1.80 -24.30
C ALA A 79 -10.40 2.51 -22.98
N PRO A 80 -9.72 3.65 -22.67
CA PRO A 80 -9.80 4.27 -21.37
C PRO A 80 -11.20 4.84 -21.08
N ASP A 81 -11.71 4.55 -19.88
CA ASP A 81 -12.89 5.22 -19.34
C ASP A 81 -12.43 6.32 -18.36
N PHE A 82 -12.13 7.51 -18.90
CA PHE A 82 -11.66 8.63 -18.08
C PHE A 82 -12.75 9.15 -17.12
N ALA A 83 -14.01 9.10 -17.50
CA ALA A 83 -15.09 9.54 -16.63
C ALA A 83 -15.30 8.58 -15.45
N GLY A 84 -15.27 7.28 -15.71
CA GLY A 84 -15.29 6.26 -14.68
C GLY A 84 -14.06 6.34 -13.77
N ALA A 85 -12.87 6.52 -14.33
CA ALA A 85 -11.64 6.69 -13.57
C ALA A 85 -11.70 7.89 -12.62
N GLU A 86 -12.15 9.05 -13.11
CA GLU A 86 -12.32 10.26 -12.28
C GLU A 86 -13.28 10.01 -11.11
N LYS A 87 -14.40 9.34 -11.35
CA LYS A 87 -15.37 8.99 -10.31
C LYS A 87 -14.74 8.18 -9.19
N PHE A 88 -13.96 7.15 -9.54
CA PHE A 88 -13.31 6.29 -8.57
C PHE A 88 -12.17 7.00 -7.82
N TYR A 89 -11.36 7.83 -8.48
CA TYR A 89 -10.37 8.67 -7.78
C TYR A 89 -11.02 9.65 -6.81
N ASN A 90 -12.13 10.27 -7.19
CA ASN A 90 -12.86 11.17 -6.31
C ASN A 90 -13.44 10.42 -5.10
N GLU A 91 -13.90 9.18 -5.28
CA GLU A 91 -14.36 8.34 -4.17
C GLU A 91 -13.19 7.94 -3.25
N ALA A 92 -12.05 7.56 -3.79
CA ALA A 92 -10.84 7.31 -3.00
C ALA A 92 -10.47 8.53 -2.14
N LEU A 93 -10.54 9.74 -2.72
CA LEU A 93 -10.23 10.99 -2.01
C LEU A 93 -11.34 11.45 -1.06
N ARG A 94 -12.57 11.00 -1.25
CA ARG A 94 -13.64 11.19 -0.26
C ARG A 94 -13.42 10.34 0.98
N ILE A 95 -12.92 9.11 0.81
CA ILE A 95 -12.61 8.16 1.88
C ILE A 95 -11.32 8.59 2.60
N ASP A 96 -10.25 8.83 1.84
CA ASP A 96 -8.97 9.35 2.34
C ASP A 96 -8.53 10.58 1.54
N PRO A 97 -8.79 11.81 2.02
CA PRO A 97 -8.41 13.04 1.34
C PRO A 97 -6.89 13.22 1.14
N ARG A 98 -6.07 12.37 1.78
CA ARG A 98 -4.62 12.39 1.67
C ARG A 98 -4.06 11.19 0.92
N HIS A 99 -4.89 10.41 0.27
CA HIS A 99 -4.49 9.24 -0.51
C HIS A 99 -3.57 9.64 -1.67
N ARG A 100 -2.28 9.45 -1.50
CA ARG A 100 -1.25 9.96 -2.42
C ARG A 100 -1.41 9.45 -3.85
N GLY A 101 -1.63 8.13 -4.02
CA GLY A 101 -1.85 7.56 -5.35
C GLY A 101 -3.08 8.12 -6.07
N ALA A 102 -4.19 8.36 -5.35
CA ALA A 102 -5.39 8.95 -5.96
C ALA A 102 -5.18 10.42 -6.34
N LEU A 103 -4.42 11.18 -5.54
CA LEU A 103 -4.03 12.56 -5.88
C LEU A 103 -3.13 12.60 -7.11
N GLU A 104 -2.10 11.74 -7.18
CA GLU A 104 -1.20 11.64 -8.33
C GLU A 104 -1.96 11.24 -9.59
N TYR A 105 -2.65 10.09 -9.57
CA TYR A 105 -3.26 9.51 -10.75
C TYR A 105 -4.44 10.33 -11.27
N SER A 106 -5.21 10.99 -10.39
CA SER A 106 -6.23 11.95 -10.85
C SER A 106 -5.60 13.21 -11.44
N GLY A 107 -4.46 13.66 -10.92
CA GLY A 107 -3.68 14.75 -11.51
C GLY A 107 -3.22 14.42 -12.93
N GLU A 108 -2.66 13.23 -13.14
CA GLU A 108 -2.28 12.74 -14.48
C GLU A 108 -3.50 12.58 -15.40
N LEU A 109 -4.64 12.09 -14.89
CA LEU A 109 -5.90 12.04 -15.64
C LEU A 109 -6.29 13.42 -16.15
N TYR A 110 -6.20 14.45 -15.31
CA TYR A 110 -6.54 15.82 -15.70
C TYR A 110 -5.60 16.37 -16.77
N LEU A 111 -4.31 16.01 -16.76
CA LEU A 111 -3.41 16.35 -17.86
C LEU A 111 -3.82 15.65 -19.16
N GLN A 112 -4.20 14.38 -19.11
CA GLN A 112 -4.67 13.61 -20.26
C GLN A 112 -5.97 14.19 -20.87
N THR A 113 -6.81 14.80 -20.04
CA THR A 113 -8.08 15.43 -20.47
C THR A 113 -7.97 16.93 -20.68
N GLY A 114 -6.75 17.52 -20.59
CA GLY A 114 -6.49 18.93 -20.89
C GLY A 114 -6.79 19.91 -19.75
N ASP A 115 -7.04 19.42 -18.52
CA ASP A 115 -7.39 20.25 -17.37
C ASP A 115 -6.18 20.49 -16.45
N LEU A 116 -5.28 21.36 -16.92
CA LEU A 116 -4.08 21.72 -16.15
C LEU A 116 -4.43 22.31 -14.78
N ALA A 117 -5.51 23.07 -14.67
CA ALA A 117 -5.85 23.73 -13.42
C ALA A 117 -6.19 22.70 -12.31
N ARG A 118 -6.97 21.66 -12.64
CA ARG A 118 -7.24 20.55 -11.69
C ARG A 118 -5.99 19.72 -11.41
N ALA A 119 -5.13 19.49 -12.36
CA ALA A 119 -3.86 18.80 -12.12
C ALA A 119 -2.98 19.55 -11.10
N GLU A 120 -2.87 20.88 -11.24
CA GLU A 120 -2.13 21.72 -10.27
C GLU A 120 -2.76 21.72 -8.87
N GLN A 121 -4.10 21.66 -8.77
CA GLN A 121 -4.80 21.48 -7.49
C GLN A 121 -4.44 20.15 -6.82
N ARG A 122 -4.33 19.06 -7.59
CA ARG A 122 -3.89 17.76 -7.07
C ARG A 122 -2.43 17.80 -6.60
N LEU A 123 -1.56 18.49 -7.34
CA LEU A 123 -0.16 18.69 -6.91
C LEU A 123 -0.07 19.47 -5.60
N ALA A 124 -0.85 20.54 -5.44
CA ALA A 124 -0.90 21.32 -4.20
C ALA A 124 -1.44 20.50 -3.01
N ALA A 125 -2.36 19.55 -3.27
CA ALA A 125 -2.84 18.62 -2.26
C ALA A 125 -1.76 17.59 -1.87
N LEU A 126 -0.99 17.09 -2.84
CA LEU A 126 0.15 16.20 -2.60
C LEU A 126 1.24 16.87 -1.77
N ASP A 127 1.55 18.14 -2.03
CA ASP A 127 2.51 18.91 -1.24
C ASP A 127 2.15 18.91 0.26
N LYS A 128 0.86 19.09 0.56
CA LYS A 128 0.33 19.03 1.94
C LYS A 128 0.31 17.61 2.51
N ALA A 129 0.10 16.59 1.67
CA ALA A 129 0.08 15.19 2.09
C ALA A 129 1.47 14.63 2.37
N CYS A 130 2.49 15.11 1.66
CA CYS A 130 3.87 14.63 1.67
C CYS A 130 4.81 15.58 2.42
N ARG A 131 4.79 15.55 3.77
CA ARG A 131 5.56 16.50 4.61
C ARG A 131 7.08 16.54 4.35
N PHE A 132 7.66 15.45 3.86
CA PHE A 132 9.11 15.32 3.63
C PHE A 132 9.42 14.93 2.18
N GLY A 133 8.48 15.19 1.25
CA GLY A 133 8.54 14.72 -0.12
C GLY A 133 8.03 13.29 -0.27
N CYS A 134 7.59 12.95 -1.47
CA CYS A 134 7.19 11.61 -1.88
C CYS A 134 7.33 11.48 -3.40
N SER A 135 7.38 10.24 -3.90
CA SER A 135 7.46 9.95 -5.34
C SER A 135 6.29 10.55 -6.09
N GLU A 136 5.08 10.38 -5.54
CA GLU A 136 3.83 10.83 -6.16
C GLU A 136 3.81 12.35 -6.44
N TYR A 137 4.35 13.15 -5.51
CA TYR A 137 4.52 14.59 -5.72
C TYR A 137 5.52 14.89 -6.83
N SER A 138 6.66 14.20 -6.83
CA SER A 138 7.74 14.40 -7.80
C SER A 138 7.29 14.01 -9.20
N ASP A 139 6.54 12.90 -9.32
CA ASP A 139 6.08 12.37 -10.59
C ASP A 139 4.99 13.28 -11.20
N LEU A 140 3.99 13.68 -10.42
CA LEU A 140 2.97 14.62 -10.91
C LEU A 140 3.57 16.00 -11.25
N LYS A 141 4.50 16.51 -10.44
CA LYS A 141 5.20 17.77 -10.74
C LYS A 141 5.95 17.69 -12.07
N LYS A 142 6.64 16.58 -12.33
CA LYS A 142 7.32 16.33 -13.60
C LYS A 142 6.34 16.25 -14.76
N ALA A 143 5.21 15.54 -14.61
CA ALA A 143 4.17 15.43 -15.62
C ALA A 143 3.58 16.80 -15.98
N ILE A 144 3.27 17.65 -14.98
CA ILE A 144 2.80 19.01 -15.21
C ILE A 144 3.85 19.86 -15.96
N ALA A 145 5.13 19.77 -15.59
CA ALA A 145 6.20 20.49 -16.27
C ALA A 145 6.33 20.06 -17.74
N GLN A 146 6.24 18.78 -18.03
CA GLN A 146 6.25 18.24 -19.39
C GLN A 146 5.03 18.70 -20.20
N TYR A 147 3.84 18.66 -19.61
CA TYR A 147 2.62 19.16 -20.25
C TYR A 147 2.73 20.63 -20.63
N LYS A 148 3.23 21.49 -19.75
CA LYS A 148 3.44 22.92 -20.02
C LYS A 148 4.48 23.13 -21.14
N ALA A 149 5.57 22.36 -21.15
CA ALA A 149 6.62 22.48 -22.17
C ALA A 149 6.17 22.01 -23.55
N SER A 150 5.30 21.01 -23.63
CA SER A 150 4.76 20.49 -24.90
C SER A 150 3.69 21.38 -25.52
N GLY A 151 3.16 22.35 -24.79
CA GLY A 151 2.14 23.32 -25.26
C GLY A 151 0.78 22.72 -25.59
N SER A 152 0.53 21.42 -25.28
CA SER A 152 -0.73 20.77 -25.58
C SER A 152 -0.86 19.36 -24.97
N THR A 153 -2.05 18.89 -25.01
CA THR A 153 -2.56 17.52 -24.96
C THR A 153 -1.52 16.46 -25.34
N SER A 154 -0.62 16.12 -24.44
CA SER A 154 0.21 14.94 -24.62
C SER A 154 -0.64 13.71 -24.38
N SER A 155 -1.20 13.14 -25.43
CA SER A 155 -1.77 11.78 -25.46
C SER A 155 -0.65 10.73 -25.44
N SER A 156 0.41 10.96 -24.69
CA SER A 156 1.53 10.02 -24.55
C SER A 156 1.23 9.06 -23.43
N GLY A 157 1.08 7.78 -23.81
CA GLY A 157 0.90 6.69 -22.87
C GLY A 157 2.03 6.61 -21.83
N TYR A 158 1.65 6.73 -20.58
CA TYR A 158 2.41 6.31 -19.41
C TYR A 158 1.86 4.99 -18.89
#